data_fc050aca945c138ffed98285bb764edd
#
_entry.id   fc050aca945c138ffed98285bb764edd
#
_cell.length_a   1.000
_cell.length_b   1.000
_cell.length_c   1.000
_cell.angle_alpha   90.00
_cell.angle_beta   90.00
_cell.angle_gamma   90.00
#
_symmetry.space_group_name_H-M   'P 1'
#
loop_
_entity.id
_entity.type
_entity.pdbx_description
1 polymer ?
#
loop_
_entity_poly.entity_id
_entity_poly.type
_entity_poly.pdbx_seq_one_letter_code
_entity_poly.pdbx_strand_id
1 'polypeptide(L)'
;MVRCMLIGRRGHGMSELKDWLNSINFNKEDLSYDIKDYPPYVINRCLSGFIDTIMYANEMNRYHNLDKDMQYSFYLNSVRKRKRFSPWLRKDKVRDLECVKQYYGYSNEKASQALRILSKEQLDYIKQRLDVGGTK
;
A
#
# COMPACT_ATOMS: atom_id res chain seq x y z
N MET A 1 -11.35 8.69 -43.06
CA MET A 1 -10.03 9.12 -42.57
C MET A 1 -9.89 8.70 -41.13
N VAL A 2 -9.23 7.61 -40.86
CA VAL A 2 -8.90 7.15 -39.50
C VAL A 2 -7.65 7.89 -39.06
N ARG A 3 -7.79 8.85 -38.17
CA ARG A 3 -6.67 9.56 -37.58
C ARG A 3 -6.05 8.64 -36.54
N CYS A 4 -5.00 7.91 -36.91
CA CYS A 4 -4.10 7.26 -35.93
C CYS A 4 -3.51 8.39 -35.09
N MET A 5 -4.03 8.57 -33.88
CA MET A 5 -3.29 9.27 -32.81
C MET A 5 -2.09 8.42 -32.48
N LEU A 6 -0.94 8.85 -32.94
CA LEU A 6 0.36 8.44 -32.44
C LEU A 6 0.40 8.79 -30.95
N ILE A 7 0.09 7.80 -30.12
CA ILE A 7 0.39 7.85 -28.69
C ILE A 7 1.91 7.86 -28.63
N GLY A 8 2.45 9.03 -28.29
CA GLY A 8 3.88 9.20 -28.16
C GLY A 8 4.43 8.12 -27.23
N ARG A 9 5.32 7.30 -27.76
CA ARG A 9 6.18 6.41 -26.98
C ARG A 9 6.94 7.30 -26.01
N ARG A 10 6.43 7.40 -24.78
CA ARG A 10 7.27 7.85 -23.67
C ARG A 10 8.35 6.80 -23.54
N GLY A 11 9.61 7.26 -23.52
CA GLY A 11 10.75 6.40 -23.45
C GLY A 11 10.59 5.36 -22.34
N HIS A 12 11.15 4.18 -22.56
CA HIS A 12 11.17 3.02 -21.67
C HIS A 12 11.80 3.39 -20.31
N GLY A 13 11.06 4.12 -19.48
CA GLY A 13 11.29 4.17 -18.06
C GLY A 13 10.53 3.02 -17.42
N MET A 14 11.16 2.30 -16.51
CA MET A 14 10.55 1.24 -15.71
C MET A 14 9.19 1.70 -15.21
N SER A 15 8.15 0.89 -15.42
CA SER A 15 6.82 1.20 -14.92
C SER A 15 6.84 1.23 -13.40
N GLU A 16 6.46 2.37 -12.83
CA GLU A 16 6.44 2.54 -11.38
C GLU A 16 5.22 1.85 -10.76
N LEU A 17 5.28 1.58 -9.46
CA LEU A 17 4.16 1.00 -8.70
C LEU A 17 2.84 1.76 -8.94
N LYS A 18 2.91 3.07 -9.08
CA LYS A 18 1.76 3.94 -9.38
C LYS A 18 1.11 3.59 -10.71
N ASP A 19 1.90 3.28 -11.74
CA ASP A 19 1.40 2.96 -13.06
C ASP A 19 0.68 1.61 -13.04
N TRP A 20 1.21 0.61 -12.35
CA TRP A 20 0.56 -0.68 -12.13
C TRP A 20 -0.77 -0.55 -11.39
N LEU A 21 -0.82 0.23 -10.32
CA LEU A 21 -2.05 0.47 -9.57
C LEU A 21 -3.09 1.25 -10.37
N ASN A 22 -2.67 2.24 -11.15
CA ASN A 22 -3.55 2.97 -12.05
C ASN A 22 -4.12 2.07 -13.15
N SER A 23 -3.29 1.22 -13.73
CA SER A 23 -3.72 0.24 -14.72
C SER A 23 -4.80 -0.70 -14.17
N ILE A 24 -4.58 -1.29 -13.02
CA ILE A 24 -5.52 -2.22 -12.40
C ILE A 24 -6.81 -1.53 -11.96
N ASN A 25 -6.70 -0.35 -11.34
CA ASN A 25 -7.84 0.30 -10.69
C ASN A 25 -8.62 1.23 -11.61
N PHE A 26 -7.97 1.89 -12.53
CA PHE A 26 -8.59 3.00 -13.25
C PHE A 26 -8.49 2.93 -14.78
N ASN A 27 -7.29 2.97 -15.34
CA ASN A 27 -7.11 3.10 -16.79
C ASN A 27 -7.46 1.82 -17.54
N LYS A 28 -7.22 0.66 -16.93
CA LYS A 28 -7.32 -0.66 -17.58
C LYS A 28 -6.43 -0.80 -18.82
N GLU A 29 -5.34 -0.04 -18.84
CA GLU A 29 -4.32 -0.15 -19.87
C GLU A 29 -3.42 -1.34 -19.57
N ASP A 30 -3.13 -2.13 -20.59
CA ASP A 30 -2.28 -3.30 -20.45
C ASP A 30 -0.80 -2.88 -20.44
N LEU A 31 -0.13 -3.19 -19.34
CA LEU A 31 1.30 -2.94 -19.13
C LEU A 31 2.14 -4.23 -19.18
N SER A 32 1.62 -5.30 -19.78
CA SER A 32 2.30 -6.61 -19.83
C SER A 32 3.68 -6.57 -20.50
N TYR A 33 3.98 -5.54 -21.28
CA TYR A 33 5.31 -5.33 -21.86
C TYR A 33 6.41 -5.08 -20.81
N ASP A 34 6.06 -4.58 -19.63
CA ASP A 34 6.97 -4.32 -18.50
C ASP A 34 6.81 -5.34 -17.35
N ILE A 35 6.22 -6.49 -17.63
CA ILE A 35 5.83 -7.48 -16.60
C ILE A 35 6.96 -7.92 -15.67
N LYS A 36 8.22 -7.81 -16.10
CA LYS A 36 9.40 -8.13 -15.29
C LYS A 36 9.47 -7.29 -14.03
N ASP A 37 9.05 -6.03 -14.13
CA ASP A 37 9.09 -5.05 -13.05
C ASP A 37 7.83 -5.06 -12.17
N TYR A 38 6.86 -5.91 -12.50
CA TYR A 38 5.64 -6.06 -11.72
C TYR A 38 5.94 -6.55 -10.30
N PRO A 39 5.54 -5.82 -9.24
CA PRO A 39 5.74 -6.20 -7.85
C PRO A 39 4.52 -6.92 -7.26
N PRO A 40 4.41 -8.27 -7.34
CA PRO A 40 3.20 -8.98 -6.94
C PRO A 40 2.80 -8.76 -5.49
N TYR A 41 3.78 -8.86 -4.58
CA TYR A 41 3.53 -8.71 -3.15
C TYR A 41 2.98 -7.33 -2.78
N VAL A 42 3.57 -6.28 -3.33
CA VAL A 42 3.16 -4.90 -3.03
C VAL A 42 1.78 -4.60 -3.59
N ILE A 43 1.47 -5.09 -4.79
CA ILE A 43 0.13 -4.96 -5.39
C ILE A 43 -0.92 -5.70 -4.55
N ASN A 44 -0.65 -6.94 -4.14
CA ASN A 44 -1.55 -7.70 -3.27
C ASN A 44 -1.82 -6.96 -1.96
N ARG A 45 -0.77 -6.40 -1.35
CA ARG A 45 -0.90 -5.60 -0.13
C ARG A 45 -1.72 -4.33 -0.34
N CYS A 46 -1.52 -3.62 -1.42
CA CYS A 46 -2.30 -2.41 -1.74
C CYS A 46 -3.79 -2.74 -1.94
N LEU A 47 -4.09 -3.81 -2.66
CA LEU A 47 -5.47 -4.22 -2.95
C LEU A 47 -6.16 -4.88 -1.75
N SER A 48 -5.42 -5.40 -0.78
CA SER A 48 -5.99 -5.96 0.45
C SER A 48 -6.59 -4.90 1.38
N GLY A 49 -6.29 -3.63 1.17
CA GLY A 49 -6.81 -2.52 1.97
C GLY A 49 -8.25 -2.10 1.64
N PHE A 50 -8.90 -2.72 0.66
CA PHE A 50 -10.25 -2.35 0.21
C PHE A 50 -11.21 -3.53 0.30
N ILE A 51 -12.43 -3.25 0.72
CA ILE A 51 -13.47 -4.29 0.92
C ILE A 51 -13.81 -5.00 -0.39
N ASP A 52 -13.82 -4.29 -1.51
CA ASP A 52 -14.19 -4.84 -2.82
C ASP A 52 -13.08 -5.64 -3.50
N THR A 53 -11.83 -5.45 -3.12
CA THR A 53 -10.67 -6.13 -3.71
C THR A 53 -9.93 -7.09 -2.77
N ILE A 54 -10.27 -7.08 -1.48
CA ILE A 54 -9.58 -7.93 -0.48
C ILE A 54 -9.69 -9.43 -0.81
N MET A 55 -10.81 -9.88 -1.34
CA MET A 55 -11.00 -11.28 -1.69
C MET A 55 -10.10 -11.69 -2.86
N TYR A 56 -9.95 -10.82 -3.86
CA TYR A 56 -9.03 -11.06 -4.98
C TYR A 56 -7.57 -11.06 -4.52
N ALA A 57 -7.20 -10.14 -3.62
CA ALA A 57 -5.86 -10.11 -3.05
C ALA A 57 -5.55 -11.36 -2.23
N ASN A 58 -6.52 -11.84 -1.47
CA ASN A 58 -6.41 -13.07 -0.70
C ASN A 58 -6.23 -14.30 -1.61
N GLU A 59 -6.98 -14.36 -2.70
CA GLU A 59 -6.86 -15.44 -3.69
C GLU A 59 -5.48 -15.43 -4.35
N MET A 60 -4.96 -14.27 -4.75
CA MET A 60 -3.62 -14.16 -5.32
C MET A 60 -2.52 -14.49 -4.31
N ASN A 61 -2.71 -14.21 -3.03
CA ASN A 61 -1.78 -14.62 -1.98
C ASN A 61 -1.71 -16.15 -1.83
N ARG A 62 -2.83 -16.85 -2.03
CA ARG A 62 -2.86 -18.32 -2.04
C ARG A 62 -2.08 -18.89 -3.23
N TYR A 63 -2.15 -18.23 -4.37
CA TYR A 63 -1.49 -18.61 -5.61
C TYR A 63 -0.25 -17.77 -5.92
N HIS A 64 0.53 -17.43 -4.90
CA HIS A 64 1.73 -16.59 -5.02
C HIS A 64 2.81 -17.17 -5.96
N ASN A 65 2.74 -18.46 -6.28
CA ASN A 65 3.66 -19.14 -7.20
C ASN A 65 3.34 -18.94 -8.68
N LEU A 66 2.20 -18.32 -9.01
CA LEU A 66 1.85 -18.02 -10.39
C LEU A 66 2.80 -16.99 -11.00
N ASP A 67 2.98 -17.09 -12.30
CA ASP A 67 3.74 -16.12 -13.06
C ASP A 67 3.16 -14.70 -12.90
N LYS A 68 4.03 -13.70 -12.91
CA LYS A 68 3.64 -12.30 -12.76
C LYS A 68 2.58 -11.86 -13.76
N ASP A 69 2.68 -12.34 -15.00
CA ASP A 69 1.73 -12.05 -16.06
C ASP A 69 0.33 -12.58 -15.75
N MET A 70 0.24 -13.78 -15.23
CA MET A 70 -1.04 -14.36 -14.81
C MET A 70 -1.67 -13.62 -13.64
N GLN A 71 -0.87 -13.24 -12.64
CA GLN A 71 -1.35 -12.46 -11.50
C GLN A 71 -1.84 -11.08 -11.92
N TYR A 72 -1.11 -10.41 -12.77
CA TYR A 72 -1.48 -9.11 -13.32
C TYR A 72 -2.76 -9.19 -14.17
N SER A 73 -2.83 -10.14 -15.07
CA SER A 73 -4.01 -10.37 -15.93
C SER A 73 -5.27 -10.69 -15.11
N PHE A 74 -5.12 -11.44 -14.02
CA PHE A 74 -6.23 -11.71 -13.10
C PHE A 74 -6.79 -10.41 -12.51
N TYR A 75 -5.93 -9.54 -11.97
CA TYR A 75 -6.40 -8.27 -11.42
C TYR A 75 -6.96 -7.33 -12.48
N LEU A 76 -6.33 -7.25 -13.64
CA LEU A 76 -6.79 -6.38 -14.73
C LEU A 76 -8.22 -6.71 -15.15
N ASN A 77 -8.56 -8.01 -15.20
CA ASN A 77 -9.87 -8.49 -15.64
C ASN A 77 -10.90 -8.57 -14.50
N SER A 78 -10.47 -8.80 -13.26
CA SER A 78 -11.39 -9.04 -12.14
C SER A 78 -11.76 -7.78 -11.38
N VAL A 79 -10.83 -6.82 -11.25
CA VAL A 79 -11.03 -5.60 -10.47
C VAL A 79 -11.85 -4.59 -11.28
N ARG A 80 -12.94 -4.07 -10.68
CA ARG A 80 -13.75 -3.04 -11.31
C ARG A 80 -13.02 -1.71 -11.37
N LYS A 81 -13.25 -0.96 -12.43
CA LYS A 81 -12.75 0.40 -12.59
C LYS A 81 -13.31 1.31 -11.48
N ARG A 82 -12.43 1.73 -10.58
CA ARG A 82 -12.79 2.62 -9.47
C ARG A 82 -11.55 3.32 -8.93
N LYS A 83 -11.70 4.59 -8.58
CA LYS A 83 -10.65 5.30 -7.83
C LYS A 83 -10.55 4.72 -6.42
N ARG A 84 -9.37 4.17 -6.07
CA ARG A 84 -9.08 3.61 -4.75
C ARG A 84 -7.88 4.34 -4.16
N PHE A 85 -8.03 4.77 -2.94
CA PHE A 85 -6.96 5.38 -2.17
C PHE A 85 -6.81 4.63 -0.85
N SER A 86 -5.70 3.92 -0.67
CA SER A 86 -5.36 3.26 0.59
C SER A 86 -4.46 4.17 1.40
N PRO A 87 -4.92 4.67 2.55
CA PRO A 87 -4.03 5.37 3.46
C PRO A 87 -3.07 4.34 4.07
N TRP A 88 -1.83 4.36 3.65
CA TRP A 88 -0.77 3.64 4.34
C TRP A 88 -0.59 4.28 5.71
N LEU A 89 -0.48 3.44 6.74
CA LEU A 89 -0.10 3.91 8.06
C LEU A 89 1.28 4.57 7.94
N ARG A 90 1.35 5.87 8.20
CA ARG A 90 2.63 6.59 8.21
C ARG A 90 3.50 6.03 9.33
N LYS A 91 4.81 5.94 9.07
CA LYS A 91 5.80 5.51 10.08
C LYS A 91 5.64 6.21 11.42
N ASP A 92 5.31 7.50 11.40
CA ASP A 92 5.13 8.32 12.60
C ASP A 92 3.98 7.81 13.48
N LYS A 93 2.85 7.42 12.88
CA LYS A 93 1.71 6.88 13.63
C LYS A 93 2.01 5.51 14.24
N VAL A 94 2.76 4.67 13.54
CA VAL A 94 3.19 3.37 14.06
C VAL A 94 4.15 3.56 15.22
N ARG A 95 5.11 4.47 15.10
CA ARG A 95 6.07 4.81 16.13
C ARG A 95 5.39 5.35 17.39
N ASP A 96 4.43 6.25 17.21
CA ASP A 96 3.65 6.81 18.31
C ASP A 96 2.84 5.73 19.04
N LEU A 97 2.25 4.80 18.31
CA LEU A 97 1.53 3.66 18.86
C LEU A 97 2.44 2.78 19.73
N GLU A 98 3.64 2.48 19.25
CA GLU A 98 4.63 1.70 19.97
C GLU A 98 5.09 2.41 21.26
N CYS A 99 5.32 3.72 21.20
CA CYS A 99 5.67 4.53 22.38
C CYS A 99 4.57 4.47 23.44
N VAL A 100 3.32 4.63 23.05
CA VAL A 100 2.18 4.54 24.00
C VAL A 100 2.05 3.16 24.59
N LYS A 101 2.20 2.11 23.80
CA LYS A 101 2.19 0.72 24.26
C LYS A 101 3.27 0.45 25.30
N GLN A 102 4.48 0.91 25.01
CA GLN A 102 5.62 0.70 25.90
C GLN A 102 5.51 1.48 27.21
N TYR A 103 5.01 2.70 27.15
CA TYR A 103 4.88 3.58 28.33
C TYR A 103 3.78 3.12 29.28
N TYR A 104 2.60 2.75 28.75
CA TYR A 104 1.44 2.35 29.56
C TYR A 104 1.26 0.85 29.71
N GLY A 105 1.96 0.03 28.94
CA GLY A 105 1.74 -1.42 28.86
C GLY A 105 0.40 -1.81 28.22
N TYR A 106 -0.13 -0.99 27.31
CA TYR A 106 -1.42 -1.24 26.68
C TYR A 106 -1.36 -2.24 25.51
N SER A 107 -2.49 -2.90 25.27
CA SER A 107 -2.70 -3.64 24.03
C SER A 107 -2.80 -2.70 22.81
N ASN A 108 -2.72 -3.23 21.59
CA ASN A 108 -2.83 -2.44 20.37
C ASN A 108 -4.11 -1.61 20.32
N GLU A 109 -5.23 -2.18 20.73
CA GLU A 109 -6.53 -1.51 20.72
C GLU A 109 -6.59 -0.34 21.70
N LYS A 110 -6.16 -0.58 22.94
CA LYS A 110 -6.11 0.47 23.97
C LYS A 110 -5.12 1.57 23.61
N ALA A 111 -3.96 1.24 23.09
CA ALA A 111 -2.98 2.21 22.64
C ALA A 111 -3.51 3.07 21.48
N SER A 112 -4.24 2.49 20.53
CA SER A 112 -4.89 3.20 19.44
C SER A 112 -5.97 4.18 19.95
N GLN A 113 -6.74 3.77 20.94
CA GLN A 113 -7.73 4.65 21.58
C GLN A 113 -7.06 5.79 22.35
N ALA A 114 -6.00 5.49 23.10
CA ALA A 114 -5.24 6.49 23.85
C ALA A 114 -4.60 7.54 22.92
N LEU A 115 -4.09 7.14 21.75
CA LEU A 115 -3.53 8.08 20.76
C LEU A 115 -4.53 9.11 20.25
N ARG A 116 -5.83 8.79 20.23
CA ARG A 116 -6.88 9.75 19.83
C ARG A 116 -7.12 10.85 20.87
N ILE A 117 -6.79 10.57 22.11
CA ILE A 117 -7.06 11.45 23.25
C ILE A 117 -5.83 12.26 23.65
N LEU A 118 -4.63 11.70 23.47
CA LEU A 118 -3.37 12.32 23.82
C LEU A 118 -3.06 13.55 22.96
N SER A 119 -2.67 14.65 23.62
CA SER A 119 -2.14 15.84 22.94
C SER A 119 -0.71 15.61 22.44
N LYS A 120 -0.25 16.45 21.50
CA LYS A 120 1.13 16.38 21.01
C LYS A 120 2.16 16.55 22.12
N GLU A 121 1.91 17.46 23.05
CA GLU A 121 2.79 17.72 24.18
C GLU A 121 2.93 16.49 25.10
N GLN A 122 1.82 15.82 25.36
CA GLN A 122 1.82 14.59 26.15
C GLN A 122 2.57 13.47 25.44
N LEU A 123 2.43 13.38 24.13
CA LEU A 123 3.10 12.39 23.31
C LEU A 123 4.61 12.61 23.25
N ASP A 124 5.04 13.86 23.16
CA ASP A 124 6.46 14.26 23.20
C ASP A 124 7.05 13.99 24.60
N TYR A 125 6.30 14.23 25.65
CA TYR A 125 6.70 13.86 27.02
C TYR A 125 6.92 12.35 27.16
N ILE A 126 6.02 11.53 26.64
CA ILE A 126 6.15 10.06 26.64
C ILE A 126 7.40 9.63 25.86
N LYS A 127 7.65 10.22 24.71
CA LYS A 127 8.85 9.95 23.90
C LYS A 127 10.13 10.28 24.65
N GLN A 128 10.18 11.43 25.30
CA GLN A 128 11.32 11.83 26.12
C GLN A 128 11.57 10.87 27.31
N ARG A 129 10.51 10.37 27.92
CA ARG A 129 10.63 9.42 29.03
C ARG A 129 11.13 8.04 28.58
N LEU A 130 10.78 7.63 27.38
CA LEU A 130 11.21 6.36 26.78
C LEU A 130 12.61 6.46 26.17
N ASP A 131 13.05 7.66 25.83
CA ASP A 131 14.39 7.94 25.33
C ASP A 131 15.39 7.90 26.49
N VAL A 132 15.72 6.69 26.89
CA VAL A 132 16.80 6.45 27.89
C VAL A 132 18.10 6.65 27.14
N GLY A 133 18.58 7.89 27.07
CA GLY A 133 19.76 8.31 26.37
C GLY A 133 20.90 7.31 26.43
N GLY A 134 21.02 6.53 25.40
CA GLY A 134 22.20 5.74 25.07
C GLY A 134 23.06 6.53 24.11
N THR A 135 23.87 7.39 24.65
CA THR A 135 24.97 8.02 23.90
C THR A 135 25.89 6.95 23.35
N LYS A 136 26.05 6.92 22.04
CA LYS A 136 27.34 6.66 21.41
C LYS A 136 27.61 7.68 20.36
#